data_c602e94204822223ad2f18ffc7a3e918
#
_entry.id   c602e94204822223ad2f18ffc7a3e918
#
_cell.length_a   1.000
_cell.length_b   1.000
_cell.length_c   1.000
_cell.angle_alpha   90.00
_cell.angle_beta   90.00
_cell.angle_gamma   90.00
#
_symmetry.space_group_name_H-M   'P 1'
#
loop_
_entity.id
_entity.type
_entity.pdbx_description
1 polymer ?
#
loop_
_entity_poly.entity_id
_entity_poly.type
_entity_poly.pdbx_seq_one_letter_code
_entity_poly.pdbx_strand_id
1 'polypeptide(L)'
;MTIKWVKIDPLVMNGEPFCFGTRLSVRNLLEMRANGLTPDEMMAQNPELRPVGIAEAFRFAAEHPQRYGSFLEPDGSLYGPGFSAEGAAGLPLHLRSMSGVVVSAGEPRPSPTYR
;
A
#
# COMPACT_ATOMS: atom_id res chain seq x y z
N MET A 1 -6.56 18.42 13.09
CA MET A 1 -5.48 17.48 13.40
C MET A 1 -5.48 16.35 12.42
N THR A 2 -4.31 15.99 11.96
CA THR A 2 -4.20 14.97 10.94
C THR A 2 -3.81 13.65 11.57
N ILE A 3 -4.51 12.60 11.19
CA ILE A 3 -4.16 11.29 11.68
C ILE A 3 -2.99 10.78 10.86
N LYS A 4 -1.99 10.26 11.55
CA LYS A 4 -0.93 9.60 10.85
C LYS A 4 -1.30 8.14 10.69
N TRP A 5 -1.49 7.74 9.46
CA TRP A 5 -1.92 6.37 9.18
C TRP A 5 -0.77 5.37 9.21
N VAL A 6 0.46 5.83 9.04
CA VAL A 6 1.62 4.96 9.20
C VAL A 6 2.32 5.38 10.47
N LYS A 7 2.48 4.44 11.40
CA LYS A 7 3.07 4.69 12.71
C LYS A 7 4.36 3.92 12.85
N ILE A 8 5.28 4.48 13.62
CA ILE A 8 6.50 3.78 13.99
C ILE A 8 6.64 3.91 15.48
N ASP A 9 6.67 2.79 16.16
CA ASP A 9 6.79 2.79 17.61
C ASP A 9 7.80 1.71 17.99
N PRO A 10 8.91 2.06 18.62
CA PRO A 10 9.93 1.05 18.93
C PRO A 10 9.41 -0.09 19.80
N LEU A 11 8.33 0.13 20.53
CA LEU A 11 7.79 -0.90 21.37
C LEU A 11 6.74 -1.75 20.67
N VAL A 12 6.40 -1.42 19.42
CA VAL A 12 5.39 -2.15 18.69
C VAL A 12 6.02 -2.71 17.44
N MET A 13 5.90 -4.00 17.22
CA MET A 13 6.38 -4.67 16.02
C MET A 13 7.85 -4.38 15.75
N ASN A 14 8.63 -4.25 16.80
CA ASN A 14 10.07 -4.02 16.72
C ASN A 14 10.43 -2.78 15.90
N GLY A 15 9.59 -1.77 15.97
CA GLY A 15 9.85 -0.53 15.25
C GLY A 15 9.53 -0.56 13.78
N GLU A 16 8.92 -1.63 13.29
CA GLU A 16 8.50 -1.66 11.90
C GLU A 16 7.35 -0.69 11.68
N PRO A 17 7.36 0.09 10.59
CA PRO A 17 6.22 0.93 10.29
C PRO A 17 4.97 0.08 10.10
N PHE A 18 3.88 0.52 10.66
CA PHE A 18 2.63 -0.25 10.61
C PHE A 18 1.44 0.67 10.42
N CYS A 19 0.33 0.08 9.99
CA CYS A 19 -0.89 0.84 9.78
C CYS A 19 -1.59 1.10 11.08
N PHE A 20 -1.99 2.36 11.29
CA PHE A 20 -2.68 2.78 12.50
C PHE A 20 -3.93 1.92 12.74
N GLY A 21 -4.07 1.46 13.94
CA GLY A 21 -5.23 0.66 14.31
C GLY A 21 -5.14 -0.81 13.96
N THR A 22 -4.01 -1.25 13.42
CA THR A 22 -3.85 -2.65 13.04
C THR A 22 -2.53 -3.18 13.56
N ARG A 23 -2.33 -4.47 13.37
CA ARG A 23 -1.04 -5.07 13.62
C ARG A 23 -0.34 -5.43 12.32
N LEU A 24 -0.71 -4.78 11.25
CA LEU A 24 -0.13 -5.07 9.95
C LEU A 24 0.94 -4.04 9.62
N SER A 25 2.14 -4.50 9.33
CA SER A 25 3.21 -3.60 8.96
C SER A 25 3.04 -3.16 7.52
N VAL A 26 3.70 -2.08 7.15
CA VAL A 26 3.74 -1.66 5.76
C VAL A 26 4.25 -2.82 4.91
N ARG A 27 5.28 -3.51 5.39
CA ARG A 27 5.84 -4.65 4.65
C ARG A 27 4.80 -5.74 4.44
N ASN A 28 3.96 -6.02 5.43
CA ASN A 28 2.90 -7.02 5.27
C ASN A 28 1.96 -6.65 4.12
N LEU A 29 1.59 -5.38 4.03
CA LEU A 29 0.71 -4.94 2.96
C LEU A 29 1.40 -5.04 1.60
N LEU A 30 2.69 -4.73 1.56
CA LEU A 30 3.41 -4.84 0.30
C LEU A 30 3.54 -6.29 -0.14
N GLU A 31 3.69 -7.20 0.81
CA GLU A 31 3.74 -8.63 0.48
C GLU A 31 2.40 -9.11 -0.05
N MET A 32 1.30 -8.67 0.56
CA MET A 32 -0.01 -9.03 0.06
C MET A 32 -0.22 -8.49 -1.35
N ARG A 33 0.18 -7.25 -1.58
CA ARG A 33 0.04 -6.65 -2.90
C ARG A 33 0.91 -7.38 -3.92
N ALA A 34 2.14 -7.74 -3.56
CA ALA A 34 3.02 -8.46 -4.47
C ALA A 34 2.48 -9.85 -4.79
N ASN A 35 1.69 -10.41 -3.89
CA ASN A 35 1.05 -11.69 -4.12
C ASN A 35 -0.27 -11.58 -4.86
N GLY A 36 -0.62 -10.39 -5.30
CA GLY A 36 -1.79 -10.22 -6.14
C GLY A 36 -3.06 -9.76 -5.44
N LEU A 37 -3.00 -9.50 -4.14
CA LEU A 37 -4.20 -9.05 -3.45
C LEU A 37 -4.49 -7.60 -3.76
N THR A 38 -5.75 -7.32 -4.03
CA THR A 38 -6.19 -5.93 -4.19
C THR A 38 -6.47 -5.33 -2.82
N PRO A 39 -6.54 -4.01 -2.70
CA PRO A 39 -6.92 -3.41 -1.43
C PRO A 39 -8.26 -3.91 -0.89
N ASP A 40 -9.23 -4.18 -1.77
CA ASP A 40 -10.51 -4.72 -1.33
C ASP A 40 -10.32 -6.10 -0.68
N GLU A 41 -9.47 -6.92 -1.27
CA GLU A 41 -9.18 -8.24 -0.71
C GLU A 41 -8.42 -8.13 0.60
N MET A 42 -7.51 -7.17 0.70
CA MET A 42 -6.80 -6.94 1.95
C MET A 42 -7.77 -6.58 3.06
N MET A 43 -8.73 -5.71 2.77
CA MET A 43 -9.72 -5.29 3.76
C MET A 43 -10.69 -6.42 4.10
N ALA A 44 -10.99 -7.27 3.14
CA ALA A 44 -11.85 -8.41 3.42
C ALA A 44 -11.20 -9.38 4.39
N GLN A 45 -9.90 -9.55 4.30
CA GLN A 45 -9.17 -10.43 5.19
C GLN A 45 -8.83 -9.76 6.52
N ASN A 46 -8.78 -8.45 6.55
CA ASN A 46 -8.36 -7.70 7.73
C ASN A 46 -9.32 -6.53 7.93
N PRO A 47 -10.45 -6.79 8.58
CA PRO A 47 -11.51 -5.76 8.68
C PRO A 47 -11.08 -4.47 9.36
N GLU A 48 -9.99 -4.49 10.10
CA GLU A 48 -9.51 -3.26 10.75
C GLU A 48 -8.81 -2.33 9.78
N LEU A 49 -8.48 -2.77 8.57
CA LEU A 49 -7.82 -1.90 7.61
C LEU A 49 -8.80 -0.90 7.03
N ARG A 50 -8.29 0.29 6.72
CA ARG A 50 -9.08 1.33 6.07
C ARG A 50 -8.44 1.67 4.73
N PRO A 51 -9.22 2.08 3.75
CA PRO A 51 -8.64 2.40 2.44
C PRO A 51 -7.54 3.45 2.50
N VAL A 52 -7.75 4.51 3.28
CA VAL A 52 -6.75 5.57 3.34
C VAL A 52 -5.49 5.06 4.04
N GLY A 53 -5.64 4.15 5.00
CA GLY A 53 -4.49 3.56 5.67
C GLY A 53 -3.64 2.73 4.71
N ILE A 54 -4.28 1.95 3.86
CA ILE A 54 -3.59 1.17 2.86
C ILE A 54 -2.86 2.09 1.88
N ALA A 55 -3.56 3.13 1.41
CA ALA A 55 -2.96 4.07 0.46
C ALA A 55 -1.77 4.79 1.06
N GLU A 56 -1.87 5.17 2.32
CA GLU A 56 -0.75 5.85 2.97
C GLU A 56 0.43 4.90 3.17
N ALA A 57 0.16 3.62 3.41
CA ALA A 57 1.24 2.65 3.51
C ALA A 57 1.96 2.50 2.18
N PHE A 58 1.23 2.48 1.08
CA PHE A 58 1.84 2.42 -0.23
C PHE A 58 2.67 3.68 -0.50
N ARG A 59 2.15 4.83 -0.13
CA ARG A 59 2.89 6.07 -0.32
C ARG A 59 4.17 6.07 0.51
N PHE A 60 4.08 5.62 1.74
CA PHE A 60 5.24 5.53 2.62
C PHE A 60 6.31 4.64 1.98
N ALA A 61 5.91 3.51 1.44
CA ALA A 61 6.85 2.60 0.81
C ALA A 61 7.53 3.23 -0.40
N ALA A 62 6.76 3.93 -1.22
CA ALA A 62 7.32 4.56 -2.41
C ALA A 62 8.29 5.67 -2.04
N GLU A 63 8.10 6.29 -0.89
CA GLU A 63 8.98 7.36 -0.43
C GLU A 63 10.22 6.83 0.27
N HIS A 64 10.30 5.53 0.53
CA HIS A 64 11.44 4.94 1.21
C HIS A 64 11.99 3.76 0.40
N PRO A 65 12.45 4.03 -0.81
CA PRO A 65 12.91 2.94 -1.69
C PRO A 65 14.10 2.17 -1.13
N GLN A 66 14.90 2.80 -0.29
CA GLN A 66 16.02 2.09 0.28
C GLN A 66 15.55 1.02 1.27
N ARG A 67 14.35 1.17 1.79
CA ARG A 67 13.84 0.23 2.77
C ARG A 67 12.98 -0.84 2.13
N TYR A 68 12.28 -0.49 1.05
CA TYR A 68 11.32 -1.38 0.43
C TYR A 68 11.63 -1.67 -1.03
N GLY A 69 12.91 -1.57 -1.39
CA GLY A 69 13.28 -1.72 -2.80
C GLY A 69 12.87 -3.03 -3.43
N SER A 70 12.80 -4.11 -2.64
CA SER A 70 12.43 -5.41 -3.20
C SER A 70 10.97 -5.46 -3.64
N PHE A 71 10.17 -4.48 -3.25
CA PHE A 71 8.77 -4.41 -3.65
C PHE A 71 8.53 -3.37 -4.73
N LEU A 72 9.59 -2.75 -5.24
CA LEU A 72 9.47 -1.70 -6.24
C LEU A 72 10.00 -2.16 -7.58
N GLU A 73 9.31 -1.73 -8.63
CA GLU A 73 9.79 -1.95 -9.99
C GLU A 73 10.82 -0.90 -10.35
N PRO A 74 11.56 -1.10 -11.43
CA PRO A 74 12.59 -0.12 -11.80
C PRO A 74 12.08 1.30 -11.99
N ASP A 75 10.81 1.47 -12.36
CA ASP A 75 10.26 2.79 -12.54
C ASP A 75 9.74 3.40 -11.24
N GLY A 76 9.89 2.70 -10.12
CA GLY A 76 9.48 3.22 -8.84
C GLY A 76 8.06 2.84 -8.41
N SER A 77 7.32 2.15 -9.26
CA SER A 77 5.98 1.72 -8.86
C SER A 77 6.07 0.44 -8.05
N LEU A 78 5.02 0.16 -7.28
CA LEU A 78 5.00 -1.03 -6.46
C LEU A 78 4.53 -2.23 -7.25
N TYR A 79 5.07 -3.40 -6.90
CA TYR A 79 4.60 -4.62 -7.51
C TYR A 79 3.16 -4.90 -7.10
N GLY A 80 2.39 -5.47 -7.99
CA GLY A 80 1.05 -5.94 -7.69
C GLY A 80 -0.02 -4.89 -7.95
N PRO A 81 -1.27 -5.27 -7.76
CA PRO A 81 -2.38 -4.38 -8.07
C PRO A 81 -2.56 -3.29 -7.01
N GLY A 82 -2.82 -2.08 -7.46
CA GLY A 82 -3.17 -1.01 -6.57
C GLY A 82 -4.68 -0.89 -6.47
N PHE A 83 -5.16 0.28 -6.05
CA PHE A 83 -6.58 0.53 -6.00
C PHE A 83 -7.15 0.59 -7.40
N SER A 84 -8.37 0.17 -7.55
CA SER A 84 -9.09 0.39 -8.79
C SER A 84 -9.40 1.88 -8.93
N ALA A 85 -9.80 2.30 -10.12
CA ALA A 85 -10.17 3.70 -10.32
C ALA A 85 -11.31 4.08 -9.39
N GLU A 86 -12.27 3.18 -9.20
CA GLU A 86 -13.35 3.43 -8.31
C GLU A 86 -12.90 3.55 -6.88
N GLY A 87 -12.05 2.67 -6.44
CA GLY A 87 -11.53 2.72 -5.07
C GLY A 87 -10.71 3.97 -4.84
N ALA A 88 -9.92 4.36 -5.83
CA ALA A 88 -9.09 5.54 -5.71
C ALA A 88 -9.92 6.82 -5.64
N ALA A 89 -11.10 6.82 -6.25
CA ALA A 89 -11.93 8.01 -6.24
C ALA A 89 -12.37 8.40 -4.83
N GLY A 90 -12.37 7.45 -3.91
CA GLY A 90 -12.72 7.77 -2.53
C GLY A 90 -11.56 8.24 -1.68
N LEU A 91 -10.37 8.30 -2.24
CA LEU A 91 -9.19 8.69 -1.48
C LEU A 91 -8.95 10.19 -1.55
N PRO A 92 -8.20 10.75 -0.58
CA PRO A 92 -7.80 12.14 -0.69
C PRO A 92 -7.05 12.41 -1.98
N LEU A 93 -7.15 13.62 -2.49
CA LEU A 93 -6.57 13.95 -3.77
C LEU A 93 -5.08 13.66 -3.86
N HIS A 94 -4.34 13.93 -2.80
CA HIS A 94 -2.90 13.73 -2.86
C HIS A 94 -2.54 12.25 -3.02
N LEU A 95 -3.40 11.36 -2.58
CA LEU A 95 -3.14 9.94 -2.75
C LEU A 95 -3.60 9.45 -4.11
N ARG A 96 -4.67 10.06 -4.61
CA ARG A 96 -5.19 9.65 -5.90
C ARG A 96 -4.24 9.95 -7.03
N SER A 97 -3.50 11.03 -6.90
CA SER A 97 -2.64 11.46 -7.99
C SER A 97 -1.28 10.83 -8.00
N MET A 98 -0.97 9.98 -7.04
CA MET A 98 0.34 9.36 -6.99
C MET A 98 0.34 8.13 -7.87
N SER A 99 0.93 8.30 -9.03
CA SER A 99 0.94 7.25 -10.01
C SER A 99 1.66 6.03 -9.52
N GLY A 100 1.12 4.89 -9.76
CA GLY A 100 1.78 3.65 -9.42
C GLY A 100 1.75 3.29 -7.96
N VAL A 101 1.36 4.20 -7.11
CA VAL A 101 1.33 3.93 -5.70
C VAL A 101 -0.02 3.36 -5.30
N VAL A 102 -1.07 4.02 -5.68
CA VAL A 102 -2.39 3.56 -5.31
C VAL A 102 -3.14 2.97 -6.47
N VAL A 103 -2.96 3.44 -7.67
CA VAL A 103 -3.68 2.93 -8.81
C VAL A 103 -2.69 2.31 -9.74
N SER A 104 -3.02 1.17 -10.28
CA SER A 104 -2.18 0.56 -11.20
C SER A 104 -2.31 1.36 -12.42
N ALA A 105 -1.40 2.08 -12.71
CA ALA A 105 -1.20 2.80 -13.87
C ALA A 105 -2.23 2.77 -14.91
N GLY A 106 -3.29 2.95 -14.66
CA GLY A 106 -4.22 3.10 -15.69
C GLY A 106 -4.69 1.92 -16.36
N GLU A 107 -4.01 0.91 -16.61
CA GLU A 107 -4.57 -0.23 -17.14
C GLU A 107 -4.09 -1.35 -16.54
N PRO A 108 -4.78 -2.34 -16.58
CA PRO A 108 -4.50 -3.54 -15.92
C PRO A 108 -3.23 -4.01 -16.44
N ARG A 109 -2.21 -4.10 -15.69
CA ARG A 109 -1.09 -4.73 -16.01
C ARG A 109 -1.29 -6.09 -16.06
N PRO A 110 -0.86 -6.76 -16.90
CA PRO A 110 -0.91 -8.15 -17.00
C PRO A 110 -0.21 -8.59 -15.82
N SER A 111 -0.80 -9.33 -15.19
CA SER A 111 -0.27 -9.87 -14.12
C SER A 111 0.87 -10.52 -14.49
N PRO A 112 1.77 -10.28 -14.01
CA PRO A 112 2.95 -10.86 -14.28
C PRO A 112 2.95 -12.09 -13.95
N THR A 113 2.48 -12.28 -13.91
CA THR A 113 2.63 -13.32 -13.83
C THR A 113 3.51 -13.71 -13.18
N TYR A 114 3.64 -13.48 -12.50
CA TYR A 114 4.41 -14.02 -11.80
C TYR A 114 4.01 -15.05 -11.65
N ARG A 115 3.64 -15.26 -12.12
CA ARG A 115 3.39 -16.28 -11.98
C ARG A 115 4.21 -16.86 -12.04
#